data_60803ce5a59dfc0bc09d95276431937f
#
_entry.id   60803ce5a59dfc0bc09d95276431937f
#
_cell.length_a   1.000
_cell.length_b   1.000
_cell.length_c   1.000
_cell.angle_alpha   90.00
_cell.angle_beta   90.00
_cell.angle_gamma   90.00
#
_symmetry.space_group_name_H-M   'P 1'
#
loop_
_entity.id
_entity.type
_entity.pdbx_description
1 polymer ?
#
loop_
_entity_poly.entity_id
_entity_poly.type
_entity_poly.pdbx_seq_one_letter_code
_entity_poly.pdbx_strand_id
1 'polypeptide(L)'
;MAYRRTHGVVRRLAARRAAILAAARAIAAESGMDAVQIAPVAERANIAAGTVYRYFPSKSELVAELVGEAAQAQLATVRRAASAAPGPLSALAATVMAIAAAALANRGFARTLMTEPVDAVMATPTLASRQAIVGEVALRMDAAARAGHLPAQDFELTAAAVVGGLYEALAGPLGPAGLDEVARRREAVQNAALLALRAMGVMDARARGLVAQTRMDEPR
;
A
#
# COMPACT_ATOMS: atom_id res chain seq x y z
N MET A 1 -40.84 -9.45 -11.86
CA MET A 1 -40.57 -10.28 -10.65
C MET A 1 -39.07 -10.20 -10.34
N ALA A 2 -38.67 -9.51 -9.25
CA ALA A 2 -37.29 -9.46 -8.82
C ALA A 2 -36.90 -10.82 -8.20
N TYR A 3 -35.96 -11.54 -8.85
CA TYR A 3 -35.42 -12.81 -8.36
C TYR A 3 -34.62 -12.55 -7.07
N ARG A 4 -35.21 -12.86 -5.92
CA ARG A 4 -34.58 -12.76 -4.60
C ARG A 4 -33.45 -13.78 -4.52
N ARG A 5 -32.20 -13.37 -4.78
CA ARG A 5 -31.02 -14.23 -4.59
C ARG A 5 -31.02 -14.72 -3.14
N THR A 6 -31.12 -16.03 -2.92
CA THR A 6 -31.07 -16.60 -1.57
C THR A 6 -29.70 -16.34 -0.94
N HIS A 7 -29.64 -16.14 0.40
CA HIS A 7 -28.39 -15.91 1.15
C HIS A 7 -27.28 -16.94 0.83
N GLY A 8 -27.65 -18.18 0.50
CA GLY A 8 -26.73 -19.24 0.09
C GLY A 8 -26.08 -18.98 -1.28
N VAL A 9 -26.82 -18.40 -2.23
CA VAL A 9 -26.31 -18.06 -3.55
C VAL A 9 -25.33 -16.89 -3.45
N VAL A 10 -25.67 -15.85 -2.70
CA VAL A 10 -24.80 -14.69 -2.48
C VAL A 10 -23.48 -15.10 -1.83
N ARG A 11 -23.54 -15.94 -0.78
CA ARG A 11 -22.32 -16.46 -0.13
C ARG A 11 -21.44 -17.27 -1.07
N ARG A 12 -22.02 -18.15 -1.91
CA ARG A 12 -21.27 -18.93 -2.90
C ARG A 12 -20.58 -18.04 -3.95
N LEU A 13 -21.28 -17.01 -4.43
CA LEU A 13 -20.71 -16.06 -5.39
C LEU A 13 -19.53 -15.28 -4.77
N ALA A 14 -19.70 -14.78 -3.53
CA ALA A 14 -18.65 -14.09 -2.80
C ALA A 14 -17.43 -15.00 -2.53
N ALA A 15 -17.67 -16.24 -2.08
CA ALA A 15 -16.59 -17.21 -1.85
C ALA A 15 -15.82 -17.55 -3.14
N ARG A 16 -16.51 -17.67 -4.28
CA ARG A 16 -15.87 -17.92 -5.57
C ARG A 16 -15.02 -16.72 -6.01
N ARG A 17 -15.55 -15.50 -5.86
CA ARG A 17 -14.81 -14.27 -6.16
C ARG A 17 -13.56 -14.14 -5.30
N ALA A 18 -13.68 -14.40 -3.99
CA ALA A 18 -12.55 -14.40 -3.08
C ALA A 18 -11.48 -15.45 -3.44
N ALA A 19 -11.88 -16.65 -3.90
CA ALA A 19 -10.96 -17.68 -4.35
C ALA A 19 -10.16 -17.25 -5.60
N ILE A 20 -10.81 -16.57 -6.56
CA ILE A 20 -10.13 -16.02 -7.74
C ILE A 20 -9.10 -14.97 -7.33
N LEU A 21 -9.47 -14.02 -6.46
CA LEU A 21 -8.55 -13.00 -5.96
C LEU A 21 -7.39 -13.59 -5.14
N ALA A 22 -7.65 -14.63 -4.34
CA ALA A 22 -6.60 -15.33 -3.60
C ALA A 22 -5.60 -16.01 -4.55
N ALA A 23 -6.07 -16.64 -5.63
CA ALA A 23 -5.22 -17.23 -6.67
C ALA A 23 -4.39 -16.17 -7.38
N ALA A 24 -5.00 -15.05 -7.77
CA ALA A 24 -4.32 -13.93 -8.41
C ALA A 24 -3.24 -13.31 -7.50
N ARG A 25 -3.55 -13.14 -6.21
CA ARG A 25 -2.61 -12.63 -5.20
C ARG A 25 -1.41 -13.56 -5.01
N ALA A 26 -1.64 -14.87 -4.98
CA ALA A 26 -0.58 -15.85 -4.85
C ALA A 26 0.36 -15.82 -6.08
N ILE A 27 -0.19 -15.72 -7.31
CA ILE A 27 0.61 -15.58 -8.53
C ILE A 27 1.41 -14.27 -8.51
N ALA A 28 0.78 -13.15 -8.11
CA ALA A 28 1.46 -11.87 -8.00
C ALA A 28 2.63 -11.91 -6.99
N ALA A 29 2.45 -12.60 -5.87
CA ALA A 29 3.49 -12.75 -4.85
C ALA A 29 4.67 -13.63 -5.31
N GLU A 30 4.40 -14.69 -6.08
CA GLU A 30 5.41 -15.65 -6.54
C GLU A 30 6.16 -15.19 -7.79
N SER A 31 5.45 -14.57 -8.74
CA SER A 31 5.94 -14.34 -10.11
C SER A 31 5.77 -12.90 -10.60
N GLY A 32 5.29 -11.99 -9.75
CA GLY A 32 5.03 -10.59 -10.10
C GLY A 32 3.67 -10.36 -10.77
N MET A 33 3.33 -9.07 -10.93
CA MET A 33 2.01 -8.67 -11.48
C MET A 33 1.81 -9.05 -12.94
N ASP A 34 2.88 -9.10 -13.73
CA ASP A 34 2.81 -9.47 -15.16
C ASP A 34 2.33 -10.91 -15.35
N ALA A 35 2.65 -11.79 -14.41
CA ALA A 35 2.21 -13.18 -14.40
C ALA A 35 0.72 -13.35 -14.05
N VAL A 36 0.04 -12.32 -13.53
CA VAL A 36 -1.40 -12.34 -13.26
C VAL A 36 -2.17 -12.27 -14.57
N GLN A 37 -2.45 -13.43 -15.14
CA GLN A 37 -3.21 -13.62 -16.36
C GLN A 37 -4.44 -14.49 -16.06
N ILE A 38 -5.51 -14.35 -16.86
CA ILE A 38 -6.79 -15.07 -16.60
C ILE A 38 -6.60 -16.59 -16.60
N ALA A 39 -5.81 -17.15 -17.51
CA ALA A 39 -5.61 -18.60 -17.61
C ALA A 39 -4.85 -19.17 -16.39
N PRO A 40 -3.67 -18.64 -15.99
CA PRO A 40 -2.98 -19.06 -14.75
C PRO A 40 -3.84 -18.90 -13.50
N VAL A 41 -4.61 -17.82 -13.38
CA VAL A 41 -5.51 -17.60 -12.23
C VAL A 41 -6.62 -18.64 -12.20
N ALA A 42 -7.22 -18.96 -13.35
CA ALA A 42 -8.26 -19.98 -13.46
C ALA A 42 -7.74 -21.38 -13.07
N GLU A 43 -6.56 -21.74 -13.57
CA GLU A 43 -5.88 -22.99 -13.24
C GLU A 43 -5.61 -23.09 -11.73
N ARG A 44 -5.01 -22.06 -11.13
CA ARG A 44 -4.71 -22.04 -9.70
C ARG A 44 -5.95 -22.05 -8.82
N ALA A 45 -7.04 -21.40 -9.25
CA ALA A 45 -8.32 -21.42 -8.57
C ALA A 45 -9.13 -22.70 -8.82
N ASN A 46 -8.62 -23.62 -9.65
CA ASN A 46 -9.27 -24.85 -10.09
C ASN A 46 -10.69 -24.61 -10.67
N ILE A 47 -10.77 -23.68 -11.63
CA ILE A 47 -12.01 -23.34 -12.34
C ILE A 47 -11.71 -23.08 -13.83
N ALA A 48 -12.73 -23.14 -14.67
CA ALA A 48 -12.60 -22.79 -16.08
C ALA A 48 -12.35 -21.26 -16.25
N ALA A 49 -11.54 -20.85 -17.23
CA ALA A 49 -11.28 -19.45 -17.55
C ALA A 49 -12.57 -18.65 -17.83
N GLY A 50 -13.56 -19.25 -18.51
CA GLY A 50 -14.90 -18.65 -18.69
C GLY A 50 -15.63 -18.34 -17.39
N THR A 51 -15.30 -19.07 -16.29
CA THR A 51 -15.83 -18.75 -14.98
C THR A 51 -15.17 -17.50 -14.42
N VAL A 52 -13.86 -17.32 -14.60
CA VAL A 52 -13.17 -16.09 -14.19
C VAL A 52 -13.77 -14.87 -14.89
N TYR A 53 -13.96 -14.94 -16.20
CA TYR A 53 -14.58 -13.85 -17.00
C TYR A 53 -15.99 -13.45 -16.52
N ARG A 54 -16.73 -14.34 -15.90
CA ARG A 54 -18.06 -14.02 -15.31
C ARG A 54 -17.97 -13.14 -14.08
N TYR A 55 -16.83 -13.16 -13.37
CA TYR A 55 -16.58 -12.34 -12.16
C TYR A 55 -15.76 -11.10 -12.48
N PHE A 56 -14.84 -11.22 -13.43
CA PHE A 56 -13.91 -10.19 -13.87
C PHE A 56 -13.89 -10.19 -15.39
N PRO A 57 -14.68 -9.32 -16.03
CA PRO A 57 -14.83 -9.25 -17.49
C PRO A 57 -13.52 -9.05 -18.24
N SER A 58 -12.48 -8.51 -17.59
CA SER A 58 -11.16 -8.32 -18.16
C SER A 58 -10.05 -8.61 -17.14
N LYS A 59 -8.80 -8.79 -17.64
CA LYS A 59 -7.60 -8.82 -16.80
C LYS A 59 -7.48 -7.52 -15.99
N SER A 60 -7.72 -6.38 -16.64
CA SER A 60 -7.61 -5.06 -15.99
C SER A 60 -8.55 -4.94 -14.79
N GLU A 61 -9.80 -5.44 -14.87
CA GLU A 61 -10.72 -5.43 -13.74
C GLU A 61 -10.28 -6.36 -12.60
N LEU A 62 -9.75 -7.55 -12.93
CA LEU A 62 -9.18 -8.46 -11.93
C LEU A 62 -8.01 -7.80 -11.20
N VAL A 63 -7.11 -7.18 -11.95
CA VAL A 63 -5.93 -6.50 -11.40
C VAL A 63 -6.33 -5.26 -10.61
N ALA A 64 -7.28 -4.46 -11.11
CA ALA A 64 -7.78 -3.28 -10.39
C ALA A 64 -8.36 -3.63 -9.02
N GLU A 65 -9.10 -4.73 -8.93
CA GLU A 65 -9.61 -5.20 -7.64
C GLU A 65 -8.50 -5.70 -6.71
N LEU A 66 -7.54 -6.44 -7.25
CA LEU A 66 -6.38 -6.90 -6.48
C LEU A 66 -5.59 -5.72 -5.91
N VAL A 67 -5.39 -4.67 -6.72
CA VAL A 67 -4.77 -3.40 -6.30
C VAL A 67 -5.59 -2.72 -5.21
N GLY A 68 -6.91 -2.63 -5.40
CA GLY A 68 -7.82 -2.02 -4.43
C GLY A 68 -7.79 -2.72 -3.07
N GLU A 69 -7.82 -4.07 -3.06
CA GLU A 69 -7.69 -4.84 -1.81
C GLU A 69 -6.33 -4.61 -1.12
N ALA A 70 -5.23 -4.62 -1.88
CA ALA A 70 -3.89 -4.37 -1.35
C ALA A 70 -3.78 -2.97 -0.75
N ALA A 71 -4.33 -1.97 -1.42
CA ALA A 71 -4.35 -0.59 -0.95
C ALA A 71 -5.18 -0.40 0.33
N GLN A 72 -6.35 -1.04 0.42
CA GLN A 72 -7.16 -1.03 1.63
C GLN A 72 -6.45 -1.70 2.81
N ALA A 73 -5.80 -2.83 2.57
CA ALA A 73 -5.01 -3.53 3.59
C ALA A 73 -3.83 -2.66 4.07
N GLN A 74 -3.14 -1.99 3.15
CA GLN A 74 -2.07 -1.05 3.49
C GLN A 74 -2.58 0.11 4.34
N LEU A 75 -3.66 0.78 3.92
CA LEU A 75 -4.25 1.88 4.65
C LEU A 75 -4.69 1.47 6.07
N ALA A 76 -5.30 0.28 6.20
CA ALA A 76 -5.67 -0.28 7.49
C ALA A 76 -4.44 -0.52 8.38
N THR A 77 -3.32 -0.99 7.81
CA THR A 77 -2.06 -1.20 8.54
C THR A 77 -1.46 0.13 9.00
N VAL A 78 -1.42 1.13 8.13
CA VAL A 78 -0.96 2.49 8.46
C VAL A 78 -1.78 3.09 9.60
N ARG A 79 -3.11 2.99 9.54
CA ARG A 79 -4.01 3.49 10.59
C ARG A 79 -3.83 2.78 11.91
N ARG A 80 -3.65 1.44 11.89
CA ARG A 80 -3.37 0.68 13.11
C ARG A 80 -2.05 1.11 13.76
N ALA A 81 -0.99 1.25 12.97
CA ALA A 81 0.32 1.70 13.46
C ALA A 81 0.21 3.09 14.12
N ALA A 82 -0.48 4.03 13.46
CA ALA A 82 -0.71 5.36 14.01
C ALA A 82 -1.53 5.34 15.30
N SER A 83 -2.57 4.52 15.38
CA SER A 83 -3.47 4.45 16.55
C SER A 83 -2.83 3.77 17.75
N ALA A 84 -1.82 2.92 17.56
CA ALA A 84 -1.06 2.28 18.62
C ALA A 84 0.02 3.19 19.22
N ALA A 85 0.31 4.33 18.61
CA ALA A 85 1.37 5.24 19.05
C ALA A 85 0.91 6.13 20.22
N PRO A 86 1.81 6.46 21.16
CA PRO A 86 1.46 7.15 22.40
C PRO A 86 1.14 8.64 22.25
N GLY A 87 1.38 9.24 21.07
CA GLY A 87 1.13 10.68 20.85
C GLY A 87 1.24 11.09 19.40
N PRO A 88 0.88 12.35 19.06
CA PRO A 88 0.74 12.80 17.68
C PRO A 88 2.00 12.65 16.83
N LEU A 89 3.17 13.01 17.39
CA LEU A 89 4.42 12.90 16.63
C LEU A 89 4.89 11.45 16.47
N SER A 90 4.68 10.61 17.48
CA SER A 90 4.92 9.16 17.38
C SER A 90 3.97 8.50 16.39
N ALA A 91 2.71 8.95 16.31
CA ALA A 91 1.73 8.49 15.33
C ALA A 91 2.16 8.85 13.89
N LEU A 92 2.69 10.06 13.69
CA LEU A 92 3.26 10.46 12.40
C LEU A 92 4.44 9.58 12.00
N ALA A 93 5.38 9.33 12.93
CA ALA A 93 6.53 8.46 12.68
C ALA A 93 6.09 7.01 12.34
N ALA A 94 5.15 6.46 13.09
CA ALA A 94 4.58 5.14 12.84
C ALA A 94 3.88 5.06 11.47
N THR A 95 3.15 6.11 11.08
CA THR A 95 2.53 6.24 9.77
C THR A 95 3.57 6.16 8.65
N VAL A 96 4.60 6.99 8.73
CA VAL A 96 5.66 7.06 7.73
C VAL A 96 6.42 5.73 7.63
N MET A 97 6.76 5.12 8.75
CA MET A 97 7.44 3.82 8.77
C MET A 97 6.57 2.69 8.19
N ALA A 98 5.27 2.68 8.49
CA ALA A 98 4.35 1.70 7.93
C ALA A 98 4.20 1.85 6.41
N ILE A 99 4.16 3.08 5.89
CA ILE A 99 4.14 3.36 4.44
C ILE A 99 5.45 2.89 3.80
N ALA A 100 6.60 3.23 4.38
CA ALA A 100 7.91 2.83 3.86
C ALA A 100 8.08 1.30 3.85
N ALA A 101 7.68 0.62 4.92
CA ALA A 101 7.73 -0.83 5.01
C ALA A 101 6.82 -1.50 3.95
N ALA A 102 5.61 -0.98 3.76
CA ALA A 102 4.68 -1.50 2.75
C ALA A 102 5.16 -1.27 1.31
N ALA A 103 5.75 -0.10 1.02
CA ALA A 103 6.33 0.20 -0.30
C ALA A 103 7.46 -0.79 -0.64
N LEU A 104 8.31 -1.12 0.33
CA LEU A 104 9.40 -2.05 0.14
C LEU A 104 8.95 -3.51 0.09
N ALA A 105 7.98 -3.91 0.92
CA ALA A 105 7.42 -5.27 0.91
C ALA A 105 6.75 -5.61 -0.42
N ASN A 106 6.14 -4.62 -1.07
CA ASN A 106 5.43 -4.78 -2.35
C ASN A 106 6.17 -4.08 -3.50
N ARG A 107 7.52 -4.03 -3.44
CA ARG A 107 8.36 -3.25 -4.36
C ARG A 107 8.07 -3.52 -5.84
N GLY A 108 7.97 -4.78 -6.23
CA GLY A 108 7.66 -5.15 -7.61
C GLY A 108 6.32 -4.58 -8.07
N PHE A 109 5.29 -4.76 -7.27
CA PHE A 109 3.96 -4.22 -7.53
C PHE A 109 3.92 -2.69 -7.56
N ALA A 110 4.53 -2.03 -6.57
CA ALA A 110 4.60 -0.57 -6.52
C ALA A 110 5.35 -0.01 -7.74
N ARG A 111 6.42 -0.67 -8.17
CA ARG A 111 7.20 -0.30 -9.36
C ARG A 111 6.36 -0.40 -10.63
N THR A 112 5.64 -1.51 -10.83
CA THR A 112 4.73 -1.68 -11.98
C THR A 112 3.72 -0.53 -12.05
N LEU A 113 3.09 -0.17 -10.93
CA LEU A 113 2.15 0.96 -10.87
C LEU A 113 2.78 2.34 -11.14
N MET A 114 4.09 2.48 -11.02
CA MET A 114 4.79 3.74 -11.27
C MET A 114 5.32 3.85 -12.71
N THR A 115 5.65 2.73 -13.34
CA THR A 115 6.38 2.71 -14.62
C THR A 115 5.52 2.28 -15.80
N GLU A 116 4.46 1.53 -15.57
CA GLU A 116 3.60 1.07 -16.66
C GLU A 116 2.45 2.04 -16.96
N PRO A 117 2.04 2.16 -18.23
CA PRO A 117 0.82 2.88 -18.59
C PRO A 117 -0.37 2.27 -17.86
N VAL A 118 -1.00 3.05 -17.00
CA VAL A 118 -2.17 2.60 -16.24
C VAL A 118 -3.38 2.66 -17.14
N ASP A 119 -4.01 1.51 -17.43
CA ASP A 119 -5.32 1.45 -18.11
C ASP A 119 -6.32 2.34 -17.37
N ALA A 120 -7.26 2.94 -18.11
CA ALA A 120 -8.30 3.80 -17.53
C ALA A 120 -9.07 3.14 -16.37
N VAL A 121 -9.24 1.81 -16.43
CA VAL A 121 -9.88 1.01 -15.37
C VAL A 121 -9.05 1.01 -14.08
N MET A 122 -7.72 1.03 -14.17
CA MET A 122 -6.81 1.03 -13.04
C MET A 122 -6.44 2.42 -12.53
N ALA A 123 -6.55 3.45 -13.38
CA ALA A 123 -6.12 4.80 -13.05
C ALA A 123 -6.86 5.36 -11.82
N THR A 124 -8.18 5.24 -11.80
CA THR A 124 -9.02 5.77 -10.70
C THR A 124 -8.77 5.08 -9.36
N PRO A 125 -8.80 3.74 -9.24
CA PRO A 125 -8.51 3.06 -7.97
C PRO A 125 -7.10 3.33 -7.45
N THR A 126 -6.11 3.37 -8.35
CA THR A 126 -4.71 3.63 -7.99
C THR A 126 -4.55 5.05 -7.44
N LEU A 127 -5.14 6.05 -8.13
CA LEU A 127 -5.10 7.44 -7.69
C LEU A 127 -5.81 7.62 -6.34
N ALA A 128 -7.02 7.08 -6.18
CA ALA A 128 -7.78 7.15 -4.93
C ALA A 128 -7.02 6.54 -3.76
N SER A 129 -6.34 5.41 -4.00
CA SER A 129 -5.51 4.75 -2.99
C SER A 129 -4.33 5.61 -2.55
N ARG A 130 -3.63 6.22 -3.50
CA ARG A 130 -2.52 7.13 -3.21
C ARG A 130 -2.99 8.38 -2.47
N GLN A 131 -4.12 8.97 -2.88
CA GLN A 131 -4.73 10.11 -2.20
C GLN A 131 -5.12 9.78 -0.76
N ALA A 132 -5.65 8.58 -0.48
CA ALA A 132 -5.98 8.14 0.86
C ALA A 132 -4.73 8.04 1.77
N ILE A 133 -3.60 7.56 1.26
CA ILE A 133 -2.33 7.52 2.00
C ILE A 133 -1.79 8.93 2.25
N VAL A 134 -1.83 9.81 1.25
CA VAL A 134 -1.43 11.22 1.40
C VAL A 134 -2.29 11.91 2.46
N GLY A 135 -3.62 11.73 2.41
CA GLY A 135 -4.54 12.28 3.40
C GLY A 135 -4.27 11.79 4.82
N GLU A 136 -3.88 10.51 4.98
CA GLU A 136 -3.51 9.98 6.31
C GLU A 136 -2.24 10.64 6.85
N VAL A 137 -1.23 10.90 6.02
CA VAL A 137 -0.02 11.63 6.43
C VAL A 137 -0.36 13.07 6.79
N ALA A 138 -1.11 13.79 5.95
CA ALA A 138 -1.52 15.16 6.20
C ALA A 138 -2.30 15.30 7.52
N LEU A 139 -3.22 14.37 7.80
CA LEU A 139 -3.97 14.29 9.05
C LEU A 139 -3.04 14.16 10.28
N ARG A 140 -2.00 13.32 10.20
CA ARG A 140 -1.04 13.14 11.31
C ARG A 140 -0.12 14.35 11.45
N MET A 141 0.25 15.01 10.34
CA MET A 141 1.01 16.26 10.38
C MET A 141 0.22 17.38 11.07
N ASP A 142 -1.05 17.54 10.71
CA ASP A 142 -1.93 18.54 11.35
C ASP A 142 -2.06 18.28 12.87
N ALA A 143 -2.28 17.02 13.28
CA ALA A 143 -2.32 16.65 14.70
C ALA A 143 -1.00 16.96 15.43
N ALA A 144 0.15 16.68 14.81
CA ALA A 144 1.46 16.95 15.38
C ALA A 144 1.74 18.47 15.45
N ALA A 145 1.29 19.25 14.47
CA ALA A 145 1.43 20.70 14.45
C ALA A 145 0.56 21.37 15.54
N ARG A 146 -0.69 20.94 15.69
CA ARG A 146 -1.55 21.42 16.81
C ARG A 146 -0.96 21.11 18.19
N ALA A 147 -0.18 20.02 18.31
CA ALA A 147 0.54 19.70 19.54
C ALA A 147 1.88 20.44 19.68
N GLY A 148 2.21 21.39 18.79
CA GLY A 148 3.43 22.18 18.82
C GLY A 148 4.70 21.43 18.40
N HIS A 149 4.56 20.32 17.67
CA HIS A 149 5.69 19.47 17.29
C HIS A 149 6.20 19.71 15.86
N LEU A 150 5.43 20.37 15.01
CA LEU A 150 5.79 20.74 13.65
C LEU A 150 5.58 22.23 13.40
N PRO A 151 6.37 22.82 12.50
CA PRO A 151 6.14 24.20 12.05
C PRO A 151 4.87 24.27 11.19
N ALA A 152 4.30 25.47 11.07
CA ALA A 152 3.22 25.74 10.13
C ALA A 152 3.75 25.58 8.70
N GLN A 153 3.03 24.82 7.89
CA GLN A 153 3.36 24.50 6.50
C GLN A 153 2.13 24.03 5.76
N ASP A 154 2.23 23.89 4.44
CA ASP A 154 1.20 23.23 3.62
C ASP A 154 1.28 21.72 3.83
N PHE A 155 0.36 21.17 4.64
CA PHE A 155 0.36 19.75 4.99
C PHE A 155 -0.03 18.86 3.81
N GLU A 156 -0.89 19.32 2.90
CA GLU A 156 -1.29 18.53 1.74
C GLU A 156 -0.13 18.40 0.75
N LEU A 157 0.53 19.51 0.42
CA LEU A 157 1.69 19.52 -0.46
C LEU A 157 2.85 18.71 0.14
N THR A 158 3.15 18.92 1.42
CA THR A 158 4.25 18.22 2.10
C THR A 158 3.98 16.72 2.19
N ALA A 159 2.77 16.31 2.53
CA ALA A 159 2.38 14.90 2.56
C ALA A 159 2.49 14.24 1.19
N ALA A 160 2.05 14.92 0.12
CA ALA A 160 2.16 14.42 -1.24
C ALA A 160 3.64 14.24 -1.66
N ALA A 161 4.50 15.22 -1.36
CA ALA A 161 5.93 15.16 -1.65
C ALA A 161 6.63 14.02 -0.88
N VAL A 162 6.32 13.88 0.42
CA VAL A 162 6.90 12.82 1.27
C VAL A 162 6.45 11.44 0.80
N VAL A 163 5.17 11.23 0.57
CA VAL A 163 4.64 9.95 0.08
C VAL A 163 5.22 9.60 -1.29
N GLY A 164 5.25 10.57 -2.21
CA GLY A 164 5.88 10.38 -3.53
C GLY A 164 7.35 10.00 -3.42
N GLY A 165 8.12 10.72 -2.60
CA GLY A 165 9.53 10.44 -2.34
C GLY A 165 9.79 9.08 -1.71
N LEU A 166 8.96 8.63 -0.76
CA LEU A 166 9.05 7.31 -0.16
C LEU A 166 8.84 6.19 -1.19
N TYR A 167 7.80 6.31 -2.02
CA TYR A 167 7.55 5.33 -3.07
C TYR A 167 8.67 5.32 -4.10
N GLU A 168 9.12 6.49 -4.57
CA GLU A 168 10.22 6.57 -5.53
C GLU A 168 11.52 5.97 -4.98
N ALA A 169 11.91 6.34 -3.76
CA ALA A 169 13.15 5.89 -3.15
C ALA A 169 13.16 4.38 -2.84
N LEU A 170 12.02 3.79 -2.46
CA LEU A 170 11.96 2.39 -2.00
C LEU A 170 11.49 1.42 -3.09
N ALA A 171 10.68 1.87 -4.03
CA ALA A 171 10.08 1.01 -5.06
C ALA A 171 10.30 1.52 -6.48
N GLY A 172 10.51 2.82 -6.66
CA GLY A 172 10.64 3.44 -7.97
C GLY A 172 11.95 3.13 -8.70
N PRO A 173 12.06 3.53 -9.98
CA PRO A 173 13.23 3.30 -10.81
C PRO A 173 14.49 4.07 -10.36
N LEU A 174 14.33 5.20 -9.64
CA LEU A 174 15.45 5.97 -9.11
C LEU A 174 15.97 5.43 -7.76
N GLY A 175 15.25 4.45 -7.18
CA GLY A 175 15.64 3.85 -5.90
C GLY A 175 16.95 3.05 -6.00
N PRO A 176 17.71 2.92 -4.89
CA PRO A 176 18.99 2.22 -4.89
C PRO A 176 18.82 0.73 -5.16
N ALA A 177 19.82 0.12 -5.78
CA ALA A 177 19.89 -1.32 -6.00
C ALA A 177 20.09 -2.08 -4.68
N GLY A 178 19.76 -3.39 -4.67
CA GLY A 178 20.04 -4.30 -3.54
C GLY A 178 19.12 -4.14 -2.34
N LEU A 179 17.97 -3.47 -2.48
CA LEU A 179 16.95 -3.38 -1.41
C LEU A 179 16.16 -4.68 -1.24
N ASP A 180 16.41 -5.69 -2.06
CA ASP A 180 15.75 -7.00 -1.94
C ASP A 180 16.39 -7.87 -0.85
N GLU A 181 17.61 -7.54 -0.42
CA GLU A 181 18.30 -8.20 0.69
C GLU A 181 17.64 -7.87 2.03
N VAL A 182 17.28 -8.89 2.81
CA VAL A 182 16.55 -8.75 4.09
C VAL A 182 17.28 -7.78 5.06
N ALA A 183 18.60 -7.88 5.17
CA ALA A 183 19.39 -7.03 6.05
C ALA A 183 19.29 -5.54 5.67
N ARG A 184 19.27 -5.24 4.37
CA ARG A 184 19.18 -3.86 3.86
C ARG A 184 17.76 -3.28 3.94
N ARG A 185 16.72 -4.12 3.94
CA ARG A 185 15.32 -3.66 3.99
C ARG A 185 15.03 -2.83 5.23
N ARG A 186 15.42 -3.32 6.40
CA ARG A 186 15.17 -2.62 7.67
C ARG A 186 15.87 -1.26 7.71
N GLU A 187 17.13 -1.24 7.32
CA GLU A 187 17.93 -0.01 7.25
C GLU A 187 17.33 0.99 6.24
N ALA A 188 16.92 0.52 5.06
CA ALA A 188 16.28 1.36 4.03
C ALA A 188 14.99 2.00 4.53
N VAL A 189 14.12 1.23 5.20
CA VAL A 189 12.87 1.75 5.80
C VAL A 189 13.19 2.82 6.85
N GLN A 190 14.15 2.57 7.74
CA GLN A 190 14.54 3.52 8.78
C GLN A 190 15.12 4.79 8.19
N ASN A 191 16.01 4.68 7.21
CA ASN A 191 16.64 5.84 6.55
C ASN A 191 15.61 6.66 5.77
N ALA A 192 14.71 6.02 5.03
CA ALA A 192 13.64 6.69 4.31
C ALA A 192 12.67 7.41 5.27
N ALA A 193 12.29 6.76 6.37
CA ALA A 193 11.44 7.36 7.40
C ALA A 193 12.14 8.55 8.08
N LEU A 194 13.42 8.43 8.39
CA LEU A 194 14.22 9.52 8.95
C LEU A 194 14.28 10.73 8.02
N LEU A 195 14.52 10.50 6.72
CA LEU A 195 14.49 11.55 5.68
C LEU A 195 13.13 12.22 5.64
N ALA A 196 12.04 11.45 5.61
CA ALA A 196 10.68 11.95 5.57
C ALA A 196 10.34 12.82 6.79
N LEU A 197 10.66 12.36 8.01
CA LEU A 197 10.44 13.13 9.24
C LEU A 197 11.20 14.45 9.25
N ARG A 198 12.43 14.45 8.79
CA ARG A 198 13.24 15.69 8.67
C ARG A 198 12.64 16.65 7.64
N ALA A 199 12.19 16.14 6.49
CA ALA A 199 11.56 16.95 5.44
C ALA A 199 10.26 17.61 5.96
N MET A 200 9.55 16.98 6.89
CA MET A 200 8.37 17.54 7.55
C MET A 200 8.70 18.51 8.70
N GLY A 201 9.98 18.76 8.98
CA GLY A 201 10.42 19.72 10.01
C GLY A 201 10.66 19.12 11.41
N VAL A 202 10.71 17.78 11.54
CA VAL A 202 11.08 17.15 12.81
C VAL A 202 12.61 17.27 13.01
N MET A 203 13.03 17.80 14.16
CA MET A 203 14.45 17.93 14.51
C MET A 203 15.16 16.57 14.48
N ASP A 204 16.39 16.53 13.98
CA ASP A 204 17.16 15.31 13.72
C ASP A 204 17.24 14.35 14.92
N ALA A 205 17.62 14.86 16.10
CA ALA A 205 17.72 14.04 17.30
C ALA A 205 16.38 13.37 17.68
N ARG A 206 15.28 14.10 17.51
CA ARG A 206 13.95 13.60 17.80
C ARG A 206 13.47 12.60 16.75
N ALA A 207 13.74 12.87 15.48
CA ALA A 207 13.43 11.95 14.37
C ALA A 207 14.15 10.61 14.55
N ARG A 208 15.43 10.60 14.90
CA ARG A 208 16.20 9.38 15.22
C ARG A 208 15.60 8.60 16.37
N GLY A 209 15.24 9.28 17.47
CA GLY A 209 14.59 8.63 18.62
C GLY A 209 13.27 7.97 18.25
N LEU A 210 12.44 8.65 17.44
CA LEU A 210 11.15 8.12 16.98
C LEU A 210 11.33 6.88 16.10
N VAL A 211 12.23 6.95 15.12
CA VAL A 211 12.50 5.81 14.23
C VAL A 211 13.03 4.60 15.00
N ALA A 212 13.94 4.82 15.96
CA ALA A 212 14.50 3.75 16.79
C ALA A 212 13.44 3.09 17.71
N GLN A 213 12.48 3.86 18.22
CA GLN A 213 11.43 3.38 19.13
C GLN A 213 10.25 2.74 18.41
N THR A 214 10.03 3.06 17.13
CA THR A 214 8.91 2.52 16.36
C THR A 214 9.18 1.06 15.99
N ARG A 215 8.36 0.15 16.50
CA ARG A 215 8.43 -1.26 16.11
C ARG A 215 7.98 -1.42 14.67
N MET A 216 8.77 -2.13 13.89
CA MET A 216 8.36 -2.60 12.58
C MET A 216 7.72 -3.98 12.78
N ASP A 217 6.43 -4.10 12.46
CA ASP A 217 5.83 -5.41 12.30
C ASP A 217 6.47 -6.06 11.07
N GLU A 218 7.18 -7.15 11.26
CA GLU A 218 7.65 -7.96 10.13
C GLU A 218 6.43 -8.53 9.41
N PRO A 219 6.30 -8.32 8.09
CA PRO A 219 5.24 -8.96 7.33
C PRO A 219 5.42 -10.48 7.42
N ARG A 220 4.38 -11.14 7.91
CA ARG A 220 4.29 -12.61 7.91
C ARG A 220 4.13 -13.15 6.49
#